data_842017f18758b41d7231c009b5338c0b
#
_entry.id   842017f18758b41d7231c009b5338c0b
#
_cell.length_a   1.000
_cell.length_b   1.000
_cell.length_c   1.000
_cell.angle_alpha   90.00
_cell.angle_beta   90.00
_cell.angle_gamma   90.00
#
_symmetry.space_group_name_H-M   'P 1'
#
loop_
_entity.id
_entity.type
_entity.pdbx_description
1 polymer ?
#
loop_
_entity_poly.entity_id
_entity_poly.type
_entity_poly.pdbx_seq_one_letter_code
_entity_poly.pdbx_strand_id
1 'polypeptide(L)'
;LTQIVEILEANKAECEEELVSLINDYEEHIKDRKHVRTILPALISAIENSKCEGIKKVLEFKKDLLDKSVWIVGGDGWAYDIGYNGIDHILHSNENINILVLDTEVYSNTGGQASKSTKVGAVAEFADFGKKTSKKDLFKIAMCAPNVYVGSICLGANNVQAIKTLTEAENHNGPSIVICYCPCIEHGIKGGMCNSINEEKLAVECGYTLLMRYKDNKLYLDSKEPNFDKYEEFLNNEVRYNALKIKDNSLANKLLNIQINNAKERYNYYNKIKSTD
;
A
#
# COMPACT_ATOMS: atom_id res chain seq x y z
N LEU A 1 -10.63 8.84 21.72
CA LEU A 1 -11.94 9.30 21.21
C LEU A 1 -13.08 8.96 22.15
N THR A 2 -13.21 7.74 22.69
CA THR A 2 -14.31 7.33 23.60
C THR A 2 -14.50 8.31 24.75
N GLN A 3 -13.44 8.67 25.46
CA GLN A 3 -13.49 9.64 26.56
C GLN A 3 -13.93 11.04 26.11
N ILE A 4 -13.57 11.46 24.91
CA ILE A 4 -14.01 12.74 24.32
C ILE A 4 -15.51 12.71 24.09
N VAL A 5 -16.03 11.66 23.46
CA VAL A 5 -17.47 11.49 23.21
C VAL A 5 -18.26 11.46 24.51
N GLU A 6 -17.78 10.75 25.54
CA GLU A 6 -18.40 10.73 26.86
C GLU A 6 -18.51 12.14 27.49
N ILE A 7 -17.46 12.97 27.36
CA ILE A 7 -17.50 14.35 27.87
C ILE A 7 -18.48 15.20 27.07
N LEU A 8 -18.49 15.04 25.73
CA LEU A 8 -19.40 15.78 24.85
C LEU A 8 -20.86 15.44 25.18
N GLU A 9 -21.22 14.17 25.21
CA GLU A 9 -22.57 13.70 25.51
C GLU A 9 -23.04 14.12 26.89
N ALA A 10 -22.19 14.00 27.92
CA ALA A 10 -22.53 14.35 29.28
C ALA A 10 -22.86 15.84 29.52
N ASN A 11 -22.32 16.74 28.66
CA ASN A 11 -22.46 18.19 28.80
C ASN A 11 -23.31 18.84 27.71
N LYS A 12 -23.72 18.09 26.70
CA LYS A 12 -24.43 18.56 25.50
C LYS A 12 -25.72 19.29 25.82
N ALA A 13 -26.46 18.83 26.82
CA ALA A 13 -27.72 19.45 27.22
C ALA A 13 -27.61 20.86 27.83
N GLU A 14 -26.41 21.24 28.27
CA GLU A 14 -26.11 22.55 28.86
C GLU A 14 -25.47 23.53 27.84
N CYS A 15 -25.28 23.10 26.59
CA CYS A 15 -24.61 23.86 25.55
C CYS A 15 -25.61 24.67 24.70
N GLU A 16 -25.09 25.70 24.06
CA GLU A 16 -25.80 26.51 23.07
C GLU A 16 -26.17 25.68 21.81
N GLU A 17 -27.30 25.97 21.16
CA GLU A 17 -27.80 25.20 20.00
C GLU A 17 -26.76 25.04 18.87
N GLU A 18 -25.98 26.08 18.58
CA GLU A 18 -24.93 26.06 17.56
C GLU A 18 -23.84 25.04 17.92
N LEU A 19 -23.39 25.04 19.18
CA LEU A 19 -22.40 24.06 19.65
C LEU A 19 -22.97 22.65 19.65
N VAL A 20 -24.22 22.46 20.03
CA VAL A 20 -24.91 21.14 19.96
C VAL A 20 -24.94 20.61 18.54
N SER A 21 -25.20 21.48 17.53
CA SER A 21 -25.17 21.08 16.12
C SER A 21 -23.77 20.62 15.67
N LEU A 22 -22.73 21.33 16.08
CA LEU A 22 -21.33 20.96 15.76
C LEU A 22 -20.91 19.66 16.45
N ILE A 23 -21.37 19.42 17.69
CA ILE A 23 -21.13 18.17 18.42
C ILE A 23 -21.80 17.01 17.68
N ASN A 24 -23.06 17.16 17.28
CA ASN A 24 -23.78 16.12 16.54
C ASN A 24 -23.07 15.76 15.24
N ASP A 25 -22.66 16.76 14.46
CA ASP A 25 -21.93 16.59 13.21
C ASP A 25 -20.57 15.88 13.45
N TYR A 26 -19.87 16.25 14.52
CA TYR A 26 -18.62 15.59 14.91
C TYR A 26 -18.85 14.12 15.30
N GLU A 27 -19.85 13.82 16.11
CA GLU A 27 -20.14 12.45 16.57
C GLU A 27 -20.56 11.54 15.40
N GLU A 28 -21.39 12.06 14.48
CA GLU A 28 -21.83 11.33 13.28
C GLU A 28 -20.65 10.99 12.36
N HIS A 29 -19.70 11.90 12.22
CA HIS A 29 -18.59 11.78 11.28
C HIS A 29 -17.22 11.52 11.93
N ILE A 30 -17.20 11.10 13.20
CA ILE A 30 -15.95 10.95 14.00
C ILE A 30 -14.88 10.08 13.35
N LYS A 31 -15.28 9.13 12.50
CA LYS A 31 -14.38 8.26 11.73
C LYS A 31 -14.02 8.81 10.34
N ASP A 32 -14.73 9.82 9.85
CA ASP A 32 -14.38 10.52 8.61
C ASP A 32 -13.40 11.66 8.90
N ARG A 33 -12.11 11.33 8.89
CA ARG A 33 -11.03 12.28 9.18
C ARG A 33 -11.04 13.52 8.28
N LYS A 34 -11.48 13.38 7.04
CA LYS A 34 -11.56 14.51 6.10
C LYS A 34 -12.67 15.47 6.54
N HIS A 35 -13.84 14.96 6.87
CA HIS A 35 -14.94 15.76 7.36
C HIS A 35 -14.60 16.42 8.69
N VAL A 36 -14.13 15.63 9.67
CA VAL A 36 -13.73 16.14 10.99
C VAL A 36 -12.70 17.25 10.88
N ARG A 37 -11.70 17.11 10.01
CA ARG A 37 -10.68 18.15 9.79
C ARG A 37 -11.27 19.48 9.33
N THR A 38 -12.38 19.47 8.60
CA THR A 38 -13.04 20.72 8.12
C THR A 38 -13.85 21.39 9.21
N ILE A 39 -14.54 20.62 10.07
CA ILE A 39 -15.40 21.19 11.13
C ILE A 39 -14.63 21.50 12.41
N LEU A 40 -13.47 20.88 12.62
CA LEU A 40 -12.70 20.94 13.87
C LEU A 40 -12.36 22.38 14.32
N PRO A 41 -11.95 23.32 13.45
CA PRO A 41 -11.71 24.71 13.87
C PRO A 41 -12.94 25.38 14.45
N ALA A 42 -14.10 25.18 13.84
CA ALA A 42 -15.38 25.73 14.30
C ALA A 42 -15.81 25.10 15.63
N LEU A 43 -15.71 23.77 15.75
CA LEU A 43 -16.01 23.04 16.98
C LEU A 43 -15.15 23.52 18.16
N ILE A 44 -13.83 23.62 17.96
CA ILE A 44 -12.91 24.11 18.99
C ILE A 44 -13.24 25.53 19.40
N SER A 45 -13.46 26.42 18.45
CA SER A 45 -13.82 27.83 18.74
C SER A 45 -15.14 27.92 19.51
N ALA A 46 -16.15 27.12 19.15
CA ALA A 46 -17.43 27.08 19.85
C ALA A 46 -17.28 26.58 21.30
N ILE A 47 -16.45 25.52 21.52
CA ILE A 47 -16.16 25.01 22.88
C ILE A 47 -15.41 26.06 23.70
N GLU A 48 -14.42 26.74 23.15
CA GLU A 48 -13.63 27.78 23.84
C GLU A 48 -14.53 28.96 24.30
N ASN A 49 -15.56 29.30 23.51
CA ASN A 49 -16.50 30.40 23.79
C ASN A 49 -17.75 30.00 24.57
N SER A 50 -17.99 28.68 24.77
CA SER A 50 -19.17 28.20 25.48
C SER A 50 -19.17 28.62 26.95
N LYS A 51 -20.38 28.81 27.50
CA LYS A 51 -20.59 29.05 28.94
C LYS A 51 -20.55 27.77 29.77
N CYS A 52 -20.68 26.61 29.14
CA CYS A 52 -20.64 25.31 29.79
C CYS A 52 -19.19 24.95 30.15
N GLU A 53 -18.81 25.02 31.43
CA GLU A 53 -17.45 24.68 31.87
C GLU A 53 -17.19 23.18 31.74
N GLY A 54 -18.22 22.33 31.79
CA GLY A 54 -18.06 20.89 31.62
C GLY A 54 -17.53 20.50 30.23
N ILE A 55 -18.01 21.18 29.18
CA ILE A 55 -17.61 20.89 27.79
C ILE A 55 -16.17 21.33 27.53
N LYS A 56 -15.67 22.35 28.22
CA LYS A 56 -14.29 22.86 28.04
C LYS A 56 -13.22 21.83 28.41
N LYS A 57 -13.56 20.79 29.18
CA LYS A 57 -12.64 19.68 29.47
C LYS A 57 -12.18 18.95 28.19
N VAL A 58 -12.98 19.01 27.12
CA VAL A 58 -12.59 18.46 25.80
C VAL A 58 -11.34 19.14 25.27
N LEU A 59 -11.08 20.41 25.62
CA LEU A 59 -9.88 21.13 25.16
C LEU A 59 -8.56 20.53 25.69
N GLU A 60 -8.60 19.79 26.79
CA GLU A 60 -7.44 19.02 27.27
C GLU A 60 -7.03 17.94 26.27
N PHE A 61 -7.99 17.45 25.47
CA PHE A 61 -7.82 16.44 24.43
C PHE A 61 -7.80 17.03 23.03
N LYS A 62 -7.55 18.33 22.86
CA LYS A 62 -7.59 19.04 21.57
C LYS A 62 -6.77 18.36 20.47
N LYS A 63 -5.65 17.70 20.83
CA LYS A 63 -4.79 16.97 19.90
C LYS A 63 -5.35 15.60 19.46
N ASP A 64 -6.33 15.09 20.20
CA ASP A 64 -6.94 13.78 19.99
C ASP A 64 -8.37 13.86 19.44
N LEU A 65 -8.88 15.09 19.17
CA LEU A 65 -10.17 15.34 18.52
C LEU A 65 -10.20 14.84 17.07
N LEU A 66 -9.05 14.85 16.40
CA LEU A 66 -8.89 14.20 15.10
C LEU A 66 -8.22 12.85 15.32
N ASP A 67 -8.87 11.78 14.82
CA ASP A 67 -8.33 10.44 14.93
C ASP A 67 -6.93 10.33 14.30
N LYS A 68 -6.05 9.55 14.91
CA LYS A 68 -4.65 9.41 14.47
C LYS A 68 -4.57 8.48 13.28
N SER A 69 -3.76 8.86 12.29
CA SER A 69 -3.38 7.95 11.23
C SER A 69 -2.29 7.01 11.73
N VAL A 70 -2.52 5.72 11.58
CA VAL A 70 -1.55 4.69 11.94
C VAL A 70 -1.02 4.04 10.67
N TRP A 71 0.28 4.15 10.43
CA TRP A 71 0.96 3.52 9.31
C TRP A 71 2.02 2.54 9.81
N ILE A 72 1.93 1.30 9.35
CA ILE A 72 2.97 0.27 9.53
C ILE A 72 3.75 0.19 8.22
N VAL A 73 5.06 0.42 8.28
CA VAL A 73 5.93 0.41 7.10
C VAL A 73 6.94 -0.71 7.25
N GLY A 74 7.08 -1.56 6.23
CA GLY A 74 8.04 -2.65 6.26
C GLY A 74 8.39 -3.19 4.88
N GLY A 75 9.46 -3.99 4.80
CA GLY A 75 9.93 -4.61 3.56
C GLY A 75 9.18 -5.89 3.19
N ASP A 76 9.51 -6.42 2.02
CA ASP A 76 8.91 -7.63 1.47
C ASP A 76 9.18 -8.88 2.31
N GLY A 77 10.38 -9.04 2.85
CA GLY A 77 10.69 -10.16 3.74
C GLY A 77 9.79 -10.22 4.96
N TRP A 78 9.45 -9.05 5.54
CA TRP A 78 8.44 -8.98 6.59
C TRP A 78 7.05 -9.31 6.04
N ALA A 79 6.62 -8.62 4.98
CA ALA A 79 5.23 -8.68 4.52
C ALA A 79 4.86 -10.02 3.87
N TYR A 80 5.79 -10.65 3.14
CA TYR A 80 5.51 -11.88 2.41
C TYR A 80 5.87 -13.15 3.19
N ASP A 81 6.73 -13.03 4.20
CA ASP A 81 7.28 -14.15 4.96
C ASP A 81 7.03 -14.04 6.47
N ILE A 82 7.97 -13.44 7.21
CA ILE A 82 8.03 -13.56 8.67
C ILE A 82 6.93 -12.82 9.43
N GLY A 83 6.36 -11.76 8.87
CA GLY A 83 5.29 -10.95 9.49
C GLY A 83 3.92 -11.16 8.85
N TYR A 84 3.78 -12.07 7.89
CA TYR A 84 2.55 -12.23 7.13
C TYR A 84 1.32 -12.56 7.99
N ASN A 85 1.47 -13.38 9.01
CA ASN A 85 0.37 -13.69 9.94
C ASN A 85 -0.14 -12.45 10.69
N GLY A 86 0.74 -11.51 11.04
CA GLY A 86 0.34 -10.23 11.63
C GLY A 86 -0.39 -9.34 10.63
N ILE A 87 0.04 -9.31 9.37
CA ILE A 87 -0.66 -8.59 8.29
C ILE A 87 -2.05 -9.19 8.08
N ASP A 88 -2.15 -10.52 7.97
CA ASP A 88 -3.43 -11.22 7.83
C ASP A 88 -4.40 -10.86 8.98
N HIS A 89 -3.91 -10.86 10.22
CA HIS A 89 -4.67 -10.44 11.38
C HIS A 89 -5.19 -9.00 11.26
N ILE A 90 -4.33 -8.05 10.86
CA ILE A 90 -4.73 -6.64 10.69
C ILE A 90 -5.80 -6.51 9.61
N LEU A 91 -5.62 -7.15 8.46
CA LEU A 91 -6.57 -7.07 7.34
C LEU A 91 -7.97 -7.61 7.70
N HIS A 92 -8.06 -8.47 8.73
CA HIS A 92 -9.33 -9.03 9.23
C HIS A 92 -9.81 -8.40 10.55
N SER A 93 -9.09 -7.42 11.11
CA SER A 93 -9.45 -6.79 12.40
C SER A 93 -10.51 -5.69 12.28
N ASN A 94 -10.76 -5.17 11.09
CA ASN A 94 -11.59 -3.97 10.83
C ASN A 94 -11.08 -2.69 11.51
N GLU A 95 -9.82 -2.68 11.97
CA GLU A 95 -9.19 -1.50 12.55
C GLU A 95 -8.68 -0.56 11.44
N ASN A 96 -8.72 0.75 11.69
CA ASN A 96 -8.24 1.76 10.74
C ASN A 96 -6.70 1.85 10.80
N ILE A 97 -6.03 0.87 10.21
CA ILE A 97 -4.58 0.74 10.15
C ILE A 97 -4.13 0.64 8.68
N ASN A 98 -3.18 1.47 8.32
CA ASN A 98 -2.58 1.49 7.00
C ASN A 98 -1.26 0.70 7.00
N ILE A 99 -1.05 -0.15 6.01
CA ILE A 99 0.18 -0.90 5.81
C ILE A 99 0.84 -0.45 4.51
N LEU A 100 2.10 -0.02 4.58
CA LEU A 100 2.93 0.25 3.41
C LEU A 100 4.03 -0.79 3.30
N VAL A 101 3.97 -1.60 2.25
CA VAL A 101 5.00 -2.60 1.94
C VAL A 101 5.96 -2.02 0.92
N LEU A 102 7.22 -1.85 1.31
CA LEU A 102 8.32 -1.51 0.41
C LEU A 102 8.83 -2.81 -0.23
N ASP A 103 8.28 -3.12 -1.39
CA ASP A 103 8.52 -4.39 -2.07
C ASP A 103 9.80 -4.32 -2.92
N THR A 104 10.92 -4.58 -2.26
CA THR A 104 12.25 -4.67 -2.89
C THR A 104 12.54 -6.06 -3.45
N GLU A 105 11.62 -7.01 -3.32
CA GLU A 105 11.72 -8.38 -3.83
C GLU A 105 12.92 -9.18 -3.31
N VAL A 106 13.52 -8.74 -2.20
CA VAL A 106 14.67 -9.35 -1.55
C VAL A 106 14.81 -8.86 -0.12
N TYR A 107 15.37 -9.66 0.79
CA TYR A 107 15.76 -9.20 2.13
C TYR A 107 16.94 -8.21 2.02
N SER A 108 16.68 -6.94 1.77
CA SER A 108 17.70 -5.94 1.45
C SER A 108 18.66 -5.67 2.60
N ASN A 109 18.14 -5.56 3.84
CA ASN A 109 18.90 -5.16 5.02
C ASN A 109 19.72 -6.29 5.65
N THR A 110 19.51 -7.55 5.26
CA THR A 110 20.23 -8.71 5.81
C THR A 110 21.22 -9.34 4.83
N GLY A 111 21.32 -8.81 3.60
CA GLY A 111 22.30 -9.24 2.61
C GLY A 111 21.74 -9.96 1.39
N GLY A 112 20.54 -9.63 0.96
CA GLY A 112 20.04 -10.04 -0.36
C GLY A 112 19.47 -11.45 -0.44
N GLN A 113 18.89 -11.99 0.66
CA GLN A 113 18.24 -13.30 0.64
C GLN A 113 16.94 -13.27 -0.15
N ALA A 114 16.63 -14.38 -0.82
CA ALA A 114 15.37 -14.54 -1.52
C ALA A 114 14.18 -14.55 -0.55
N SER A 115 13.15 -13.76 -0.82
CA SER A 115 11.86 -13.77 -0.13
C SER A 115 10.79 -14.48 -0.98
N LYS A 116 9.56 -14.61 -0.46
CA LYS A 116 8.41 -15.03 -1.29
C LYS A 116 7.97 -13.96 -2.29
N SER A 117 8.48 -12.72 -2.16
CA SER A 117 8.32 -11.67 -3.15
C SER A 117 9.31 -11.77 -4.31
N THR A 118 10.46 -12.37 -4.13
CA THR A 118 11.45 -12.55 -5.19
C THR A 118 10.87 -13.30 -6.37
N LYS A 119 11.04 -12.78 -7.58
CA LYS A 119 10.48 -13.40 -8.80
C LYS A 119 11.35 -14.54 -9.33
N VAL A 120 10.72 -15.37 -10.14
CA VAL A 120 11.40 -16.48 -10.85
C VAL A 120 12.63 -15.95 -11.59
N GLY A 121 13.73 -16.69 -11.56
CA GLY A 121 14.96 -16.36 -12.28
C GLY A 121 15.87 -15.33 -11.62
N ALA A 122 15.38 -14.56 -10.63
CA ALA A 122 16.24 -13.65 -9.87
C ALA A 122 17.25 -14.46 -9.04
N VAL A 123 18.54 -14.16 -9.19
CA VAL A 123 19.61 -14.65 -8.33
C VAL A 123 19.61 -13.83 -7.05
N ALA A 124 19.65 -14.53 -5.93
CA ALA A 124 19.71 -13.98 -4.59
C ALA A 124 20.39 -14.98 -3.67
N GLU A 125 20.73 -14.59 -2.44
CA GLU A 125 21.16 -15.54 -1.41
C GLU A 125 20.08 -16.61 -1.22
N PHE A 126 20.46 -17.87 -1.15
CA PHE A 126 19.62 -19.06 -1.19
C PHE A 126 18.91 -19.35 -2.52
N ALA A 127 19.27 -18.63 -3.58
CA ALA A 127 18.74 -18.81 -4.94
C ALA A 127 19.82 -18.59 -6.03
N ASP A 128 21.01 -19.23 -5.88
CA ASP A 128 22.20 -19.03 -6.74
C ASP A 128 21.98 -19.34 -8.22
N PHE A 129 21.04 -20.24 -8.54
CA PHE A 129 20.63 -20.57 -9.91
C PHE A 129 19.25 -19.99 -10.25
N GLY A 130 18.96 -18.81 -9.71
CA GLY A 130 17.68 -18.13 -9.86
C GLY A 130 16.55 -18.83 -9.12
N LYS A 131 15.65 -18.05 -8.55
CA LYS A 131 14.47 -18.57 -7.84
C LYS A 131 13.58 -19.36 -8.80
N LYS A 132 13.08 -20.52 -8.34
CA LYS A 132 12.27 -21.45 -9.16
C LYS A 132 10.76 -21.26 -8.97
N THR A 133 10.36 -20.72 -7.80
CA THR A 133 8.94 -20.52 -7.45
C THR A 133 8.45 -19.12 -7.79
N SER A 134 7.20 -19.01 -8.21
CA SER A 134 6.57 -17.73 -8.51
C SER A 134 6.45 -16.86 -7.25
N LYS A 135 6.42 -15.54 -7.49
CA LYS A 135 6.13 -14.54 -6.44
C LYS A 135 4.76 -14.79 -5.84
N LYS A 136 4.67 -14.74 -4.52
CA LYS A 136 3.39 -14.73 -3.79
C LYS A 136 2.61 -13.48 -4.20
N ASP A 137 1.37 -13.64 -4.61
CA ASP A 137 0.52 -12.50 -4.97
C ASP A 137 -0.18 -11.94 -3.73
N LEU A 138 0.53 -11.06 -3.02
CA LEU A 138 0.02 -10.43 -1.80
C LEU A 138 -1.19 -9.53 -2.07
N PHE A 139 -1.25 -8.87 -3.24
CA PHE A 139 -2.39 -8.06 -3.65
C PHE A 139 -3.66 -8.91 -3.73
N LYS A 140 -3.57 -10.05 -4.45
CA LYS A 140 -4.70 -10.97 -4.60
C LYS A 140 -5.17 -11.55 -3.28
N ILE A 141 -4.24 -11.89 -2.39
CA ILE A 141 -4.57 -12.41 -1.06
C ILE A 141 -5.27 -11.35 -0.23
N ALA A 142 -4.75 -10.12 -0.23
CA ALA A 142 -5.34 -9.01 0.53
C ALA A 142 -6.77 -8.67 0.08
N MET A 143 -7.08 -8.78 -1.24
CA MET A 143 -8.44 -8.54 -1.75
C MET A 143 -9.50 -9.50 -1.16
N CYS A 144 -9.10 -10.61 -0.54
CA CYS A 144 -10.02 -11.56 0.07
C CYS A 144 -10.50 -11.12 1.46
N ALA A 145 -9.84 -10.13 2.07
CA ALA A 145 -10.24 -9.61 3.38
C ALA A 145 -11.50 -8.71 3.26
N PRO A 146 -12.38 -8.74 4.25
CA PRO A 146 -13.56 -7.89 4.25
C PRO A 146 -13.15 -6.43 4.49
N ASN A 147 -13.90 -5.47 3.92
CA ASN A 147 -13.71 -4.03 4.14
C ASN A 147 -12.25 -3.58 4.05
N VAL A 148 -11.51 -4.05 3.03
CA VAL A 148 -10.10 -3.73 2.83
C VAL A 148 -9.91 -2.77 1.67
N TYR A 149 -8.96 -1.85 1.81
CA TYR A 149 -8.38 -1.13 0.68
C TYR A 149 -7.04 -1.76 0.30
N VAL A 150 -6.84 -2.06 -0.99
CA VAL A 150 -5.56 -2.62 -1.48
C VAL A 150 -5.03 -1.76 -2.61
N GLY A 151 -3.78 -1.33 -2.51
CA GLY A 151 -3.08 -0.57 -3.53
C GLY A 151 -1.83 -1.28 -4.03
N SER A 152 -1.52 -1.12 -5.31
CA SER A 152 -0.22 -1.46 -5.91
C SER A 152 0.30 -0.25 -6.65
N ILE A 153 1.46 0.24 -6.23
CA ILE A 153 2.07 1.48 -6.73
C ILE A 153 3.52 1.25 -7.16
N CYS A 154 3.98 2.15 -8.03
CA CYS A 154 5.38 2.27 -8.42
C CYS A 154 5.66 3.77 -8.60
N LEU A 155 6.35 4.36 -7.63
CA LEU A 155 6.42 5.81 -7.48
C LEU A 155 7.06 6.50 -8.69
N GLY A 156 8.19 5.98 -9.19
CA GLY A 156 8.89 6.53 -10.34
C GLY A 156 8.16 6.32 -11.67
N ALA A 157 7.26 5.34 -11.75
CA ALA A 157 6.46 5.10 -12.95
C ALA A 157 5.25 6.05 -13.05
N ASN A 158 4.54 6.27 -11.94
CA ASN A 158 3.38 7.16 -11.90
C ASN A 158 3.16 7.72 -10.49
N ASN A 159 3.73 8.88 -10.22
CA ASN A 159 3.62 9.55 -8.93
C ASN A 159 2.19 10.04 -8.63
N VAL A 160 1.41 10.40 -9.65
CA VAL A 160 0.01 10.84 -9.48
C VAL A 160 -0.85 9.67 -8.99
N GLN A 161 -0.71 8.49 -9.61
CA GLN A 161 -1.40 7.28 -9.16
C GLN A 161 -0.96 6.88 -7.75
N ALA A 162 0.34 6.98 -7.44
CA ALA A 162 0.87 6.66 -6.12
C ALA A 162 0.29 7.58 -5.03
N ILE A 163 0.26 8.90 -5.26
CA ILE A 163 -0.33 9.87 -4.32
C ILE A 163 -1.84 9.60 -4.15
N LYS A 164 -2.56 9.37 -5.25
CA LYS A 164 -3.99 9.03 -5.21
C LYS A 164 -4.22 7.77 -4.36
N THR A 165 -3.45 6.72 -4.59
CA THR A 165 -3.56 5.44 -3.88
C THR A 165 -3.31 5.60 -2.38
N LEU A 166 -2.24 6.31 -1.99
CA LEU A 166 -1.92 6.59 -0.58
C LEU A 166 -2.99 7.45 0.08
N THR A 167 -3.53 8.45 -0.64
CA THR A 167 -4.63 9.29 -0.13
C THR A 167 -5.92 8.49 0.04
N GLU A 168 -6.25 7.60 -0.90
CA GLU A 168 -7.42 6.73 -0.78
C GLU A 168 -7.26 5.74 0.38
N ALA A 169 -6.06 5.17 0.59
CA ALA A 169 -5.75 4.31 1.72
C ALA A 169 -5.93 5.02 3.06
N GLU A 170 -5.38 6.25 3.17
CA GLU A 170 -5.51 7.09 4.37
C GLU A 170 -6.96 7.46 4.70
N ASN A 171 -7.80 7.63 3.68
CA ASN A 171 -9.21 8.00 3.87
C ASN A 171 -10.14 6.77 3.97
N HIS A 172 -9.63 5.57 3.83
CA HIS A 172 -10.43 4.36 3.98
C HIS A 172 -10.73 4.11 5.46
N ASN A 173 -11.99 3.85 5.77
CA ASN A 173 -12.41 3.52 7.12
C ASN A 173 -12.35 2.01 7.35
N GLY A 174 -11.16 1.52 7.61
CA GLY A 174 -10.84 0.11 7.77
C GLY A 174 -9.36 -0.17 7.45
N PRO A 175 -8.93 -1.42 7.45
CA PRO A 175 -7.55 -1.77 7.15
C PRO A 175 -7.22 -1.51 5.69
N SER A 176 -6.02 -0.97 5.45
CA SER A 176 -5.51 -0.79 4.09
C SER A 176 -4.09 -1.32 3.95
N ILE A 177 -3.77 -1.81 2.75
CA ILE A 177 -2.42 -2.24 2.39
C ILE A 177 -2.03 -1.68 1.03
N VAL A 178 -0.89 -1.01 0.99
CA VAL A 178 -0.30 -0.49 -0.25
C VAL A 178 1.04 -1.17 -0.49
N ILE A 179 1.17 -1.83 -1.62
CA ILE A 179 2.38 -2.53 -2.05
C ILE A 179 3.11 -1.64 -3.04
N CYS A 180 4.28 -1.14 -2.64
CA CYS A 180 5.11 -0.26 -3.44
C CYS A 180 6.30 -1.04 -4.00
N TYR A 181 6.34 -1.26 -5.33
CA TYR A 181 7.55 -1.78 -5.96
C TYR A 181 8.67 -0.74 -5.84
N CYS A 182 9.76 -1.14 -5.22
CA CYS A 182 10.92 -0.29 -4.95
C CYS A 182 12.21 -0.97 -5.39
N PRO A 183 12.92 -0.46 -6.40
CA PRO A 183 14.25 -0.95 -6.71
C PRO A 183 15.21 -0.79 -5.53
N CYS A 184 16.07 -1.78 -5.34
CA CYS A 184 17.07 -1.84 -4.29
C CYS A 184 18.47 -1.93 -4.89
N ILE A 185 19.48 -1.57 -4.11
CA ILE A 185 20.89 -1.74 -4.51
C ILE A 185 21.23 -3.20 -4.88
N GLU A 186 20.56 -4.16 -4.23
CA GLU A 186 20.71 -5.60 -4.48
C GLU A 186 20.21 -6.03 -5.88
N HIS A 187 19.38 -5.22 -6.55
CA HIS A 187 18.99 -5.49 -7.94
C HIS A 187 20.16 -5.34 -8.91
N GLY A 188 21.13 -4.47 -8.58
CA GLY A 188 22.26 -4.16 -9.43
C GLY A 188 21.82 -3.52 -10.74
N ILE A 189 21.07 -2.41 -10.67
CA ILE A 189 20.57 -1.70 -11.84
C ILE A 189 21.74 -1.17 -12.65
N LYS A 190 21.73 -1.42 -13.95
CA LYS A 190 22.72 -0.94 -14.90
C LYS A 190 22.74 0.59 -14.92
N GLY A 191 23.92 1.15 -14.69
CA GLY A 191 24.09 2.60 -14.52
C GLY A 191 23.86 3.09 -13.08
N GLY A 192 23.58 2.18 -12.14
CA GLY A 192 23.43 2.49 -10.71
C GLY A 192 22.03 2.97 -10.30
N MET A 193 21.86 3.26 -9.02
CA MET A 193 20.57 3.62 -8.44
C MET A 193 20.00 4.95 -8.94
N CYS A 194 20.80 5.84 -9.50
CA CYS A 194 20.31 7.05 -10.15
C CYS A 194 19.39 6.76 -11.35
N ASN A 195 19.46 5.54 -11.90
CA ASN A 195 18.60 5.08 -12.99
C ASN A 195 17.33 4.36 -12.52
N SER A 196 17.08 4.29 -11.22
CA SER A 196 15.94 3.56 -10.63
C SER A 196 14.57 4.02 -11.17
N ILE A 197 14.38 5.32 -11.37
CA ILE A 197 13.12 5.87 -11.91
C ILE A 197 12.84 5.34 -13.33
N ASN A 198 13.87 5.24 -14.18
CA ASN A 198 13.71 4.69 -15.53
C ASN A 198 13.39 3.20 -15.47
N GLU A 199 14.03 2.47 -14.55
CA GLU A 199 13.78 1.06 -14.32
C GLU A 199 12.36 0.81 -13.81
N GLU A 200 11.85 1.64 -12.90
CA GLU A 200 10.46 1.59 -12.44
C GLU A 200 9.45 1.84 -13.56
N LYS A 201 9.72 2.80 -14.45
CA LYS A 201 8.87 3.06 -15.62
C LYS A 201 8.84 1.85 -16.55
N LEU A 202 9.99 1.26 -16.84
CA LEU A 202 10.10 0.09 -17.69
C LEU A 202 9.43 -1.13 -17.06
N ALA A 203 9.55 -1.29 -15.73
CA ALA A 203 8.87 -2.35 -14.98
C ALA A 203 7.34 -2.31 -15.14
N VAL A 204 6.75 -1.12 -15.13
CA VAL A 204 5.30 -0.96 -15.34
C VAL A 204 4.96 -1.13 -16.82
N GLU A 205 5.74 -0.56 -17.73
CA GLU A 205 5.52 -0.63 -19.17
C GLU A 205 5.56 -2.06 -19.70
N CYS A 206 6.50 -2.89 -19.23
CA CYS A 206 6.61 -4.28 -19.65
C CYS A 206 5.69 -5.26 -18.90
N GLY A 207 4.94 -4.79 -17.90
CA GLY A 207 4.07 -5.63 -17.09
C GLY A 207 4.80 -6.45 -16.01
N TYR A 208 6.05 -6.08 -15.69
CA TYR A 208 6.76 -6.67 -14.56
C TYR A 208 6.07 -6.35 -13.25
N THR A 209 5.56 -5.13 -13.08
CA THR A 209 4.64 -4.75 -12.01
C THR A 209 3.40 -4.06 -12.58
N LEU A 210 2.27 -4.08 -11.85
CA LEU A 210 1.02 -3.46 -12.28
C LEU A 210 0.58 -2.43 -11.26
N LEU A 211 0.07 -1.30 -11.74
CA LEU A 211 -0.56 -0.28 -10.91
C LEU A 211 -2.03 -0.61 -10.78
N MET A 212 -2.51 -0.80 -9.55
CA MET A 212 -3.87 -1.26 -9.28
C MET A 212 -4.39 -0.69 -7.97
N ARG A 213 -5.71 -0.59 -7.85
CA ARG A 213 -6.40 -0.26 -6.61
C ARG A 213 -7.63 -1.16 -6.47
N TYR A 214 -7.90 -1.59 -5.25
CA TYR A 214 -9.11 -2.32 -4.91
C TYR A 214 -9.78 -1.63 -3.72
N LYS A 215 -11.03 -1.22 -3.91
CA LYS A 215 -11.85 -0.59 -2.89
C LYS A 215 -13.32 -0.84 -3.18
N ASP A 216 -14.16 -0.90 -2.15
CA ASP A 216 -15.60 -1.08 -2.27
C ASP A 216 -15.95 -2.29 -3.15
N ASN A 217 -15.20 -3.40 -3.02
CA ASN A 217 -15.30 -4.62 -3.82
C ASN A 217 -15.10 -4.40 -5.34
N LYS A 218 -14.44 -3.31 -5.73
CA LYS A 218 -14.14 -2.98 -7.14
C LYS A 218 -12.64 -2.92 -7.37
N LEU A 219 -12.19 -3.57 -8.45
CA LEU A 219 -10.80 -3.52 -8.89
C LEU A 219 -10.63 -2.46 -9.99
N TYR A 220 -9.69 -1.56 -9.81
CA TYR A 220 -9.23 -0.59 -10.79
C TYR A 220 -7.84 -0.97 -11.26
N LEU A 221 -7.71 -1.28 -12.55
CA LEU A 221 -6.42 -1.54 -13.19
C LEU A 221 -5.92 -0.23 -13.81
N ASP A 222 -5.04 0.46 -13.08
CA ASP A 222 -4.51 1.78 -13.47
C ASP A 222 -3.39 1.69 -14.51
N SER A 223 -2.75 0.52 -14.66
CA SER A 223 -1.78 0.25 -15.72
C SER A 223 -2.46 0.18 -17.08
N LYS A 224 -1.79 0.73 -18.10
CA LYS A 224 -2.10 0.44 -19.49
C LYS A 224 -1.80 -1.02 -19.82
N GLU A 225 -2.23 -1.47 -21.00
CA GLU A 225 -1.84 -2.78 -21.52
C GLU A 225 -0.31 -2.87 -21.63
N PRO A 226 0.33 -3.88 -21.00
CA PRO A 226 1.77 -4.00 -21.01
C PRO A 226 2.35 -4.36 -22.38
N ASN A 227 3.51 -3.80 -22.68
CA ASN A 227 4.33 -4.25 -23.81
C ASN A 227 5.29 -5.35 -23.35
N PHE A 228 4.87 -6.61 -23.43
CA PHE A 228 5.66 -7.76 -22.98
C PHE A 228 6.95 -7.98 -23.78
N ASP A 229 7.09 -7.38 -24.98
CA ASP A 229 8.33 -7.47 -25.76
C ASP A 229 9.51 -6.74 -25.08
N LYS A 230 9.20 -5.77 -24.20
CA LYS A 230 10.19 -5.07 -23.38
C LYS A 230 10.59 -5.81 -22.11
N TYR A 231 9.98 -6.97 -21.83
CA TYR A 231 10.21 -7.68 -20.56
C TYR A 231 11.66 -8.14 -20.42
N GLU A 232 12.24 -8.66 -21.49
CA GLU A 232 13.65 -9.08 -21.51
C GLU A 232 14.61 -7.87 -21.39
N GLU A 233 14.28 -6.73 -21.97
CA GLU A 233 15.03 -5.48 -21.82
C GLU A 233 15.11 -5.09 -20.35
N PHE A 234 13.97 -5.09 -19.64
CA PHE A 234 13.92 -4.80 -18.22
C PHE A 234 14.83 -5.74 -17.42
N LEU A 235 14.72 -7.06 -17.62
CA LEU A 235 15.55 -8.03 -16.89
C LEU A 235 17.05 -7.87 -17.18
N ASN A 236 17.41 -7.47 -18.42
CA ASN A 236 18.80 -7.24 -18.80
C ASN A 236 19.41 -5.99 -18.16
N ASN A 237 18.61 -5.12 -17.59
CA ASN A 237 19.09 -3.95 -16.85
C ASN A 237 19.48 -4.28 -15.40
N GLU A 238 19.17 -5.48 -14.90
CA GLU A 238 19.44 -5.86 -13.52
C GLU A 238 20.46 -7.01 -13.41
N VAL A 239 21.48 -6.82 -12.58
CA VAL A 239 22.54 -7.84 -12.37
C VAL A 239 21.94 -9.14 -11.83
N ARG A 240 20.92 -9.08 -10.98
CA ARG A 240 20.28 -10.28 -10.40
C ARG A 240 19.70 -11.25 -11.43
N TYR A 241 19.41 -10.80 -12.66
CA TYR A 241 19.00 -11.65 -13.77
C TYR A 241 20.15 -11.98 -14.72
N ASN A 242 21.03 -11.00 -14.98
CA ASN A 242 22.18 -11.20 -15.86
C ASN A 242 23.18 -12.21 -15.28
N ALA A 243 23.34 -12.28 -13.96
CA ALA A 243 24.20 -13.26 -13.30
C ALA A 243 23.79 -14.69 -13.63
N LEU A 244 22.50 -14.99 -13.77
CA LEU A 244 22.05 -16.30 -14.20
C LEU A 244 22.40 -16.58 -15.67
N LYS A 245 22.26 -15.60 -16.56
CA LYS A 245 22.67 -15.76 -17.99
C LYS A 245 24.12 -16.14 -18.14
N ILE A 246 25.00 -15.57 -17.31
CA ILE A 246 26.45 -15.87 -17.30
C ILE A 246 26.70 -17.30 -16.77
N LYS A 247 25.98 -17.71 -15.73
CA LYS A 247 26.14 -19.02 -15.10
C LYS A 247 25.55 -20.17 -15.93
N ASP A 248 24.33 -19.96 -16.44
CA ASP A 248 23.55 -20.96 -17.22
C ASP A 248 22.54 -20.24 -18.12
N ASN A 249 22.94 -19.96 -19.35
CA ASN A 249 22.09 -19.28 -20.32
C ASN A 249 20.84 -20.08 -20.71
N SER A 250 20.92 -21.41 -20.76
CA SER A 250 19.78 -22.27 -21.08
C SER A 250 18.71 -22.17 -20.00
N LEU A 251 19.12 -22.27 -18.75
CA LEU A 251 18.23 -22.10 -17.61
C LEU A 251 17.65 -20.68 -17.53
N ALA A 252 18.48 -19.66 -17.78
CA ALA A 252 18.04 -18.26 -17.80
C ALA A 252 16.90 -18.03 -18.81
N ASN A 253 17.06 -18.54 -20.04
CA ASN A 253 16.03 -18.45 -21.08
C ASN A 253 14.74 -19.20 -20.71
N LYS A 254 14.86 -20.38 -20.09
CA LYS A 254 13.70 -21.12 -19.60
C LYS A 254 12.94 -20.34 -18.52
N LEU A 255 13.66 -19.76 -17.56
CA LEU A 255 13.04 -18.98 -16.48
C LEU A 255 12.50 -17.63 -16.95
N LEU A 256 13.11 -16.99 -17.95
CA LEU A 256 12.56 -15.80 -18.61
C LEU A 256 11.18 -16.11 -19.23
N ASN A 257 11.05 -17.19 -19.98
CA ASN A 257 9.76 -17.59 -20.57
C ASN A 257 8.68 -17.83 -19.50
N ILE A 258 9.07 -18.44 -18.37
CA ILE A 258 8.15 -18.64 -17.24
C ILE A 258 7.72 -17.28 -16.66
N GLN A 259 8.64 -16.33 -16.50
CA GLN A 259 8.33 -14.99 -16.01
C GLN A 259 7.36 -14.23 -16.92
N ILE A 260 7.62 -14.24 -18.23
CA ILE A 260 6.76 -13.58 -19.23
C ILE A 260 5.35 -14.20 -19.20
N ASN A 261 5.26 -15.52 -19.14
CA ASN A 261 3.97 -16.20 -19.03
C ASN A 261 3.23 -15.84 -17.74
N ASN A 262 3.91 -15.86 -16.60
CA ASN A 262 3.33 -15.45 -15.32
C ASN A 262 2.84 -13.99 -15.36
N ALA A 263 3.59 -13.09 -16.02
CA ALA A 263 3.20 -11.68 -16.17
C ALA A 263 1.95 -11.53 -17.04
N LYS A 264 1.87 -12.25 -18.17
CA LYS A 264 0.70 -12.28 -19.04
C LYS A 264 -0.54 -12.85 -18.34
N GLU A 265 -0.39 -13.98 -17.64
CA GLU A 265 -1.47 -14.60 -16.87
C GLU A 265 -1.99 -13.66 -15.77
N ARG A 266 -1.07 -13.00 -15.03
CA ARG A 266 -1.43 -12.04 -14.00
C ARG A 266 -2.17 -10.84 -14.59
N TYR A 267 -1.69 -10.24 -15.67
CA TYR A 267 -2.37 -9.13 -16.34
C TYR A 267 -3.75 -9.56 -16.83
N ASN A 268 -3.85 -10.68 -17.51
CA ASN A 268 -5.12 -11.21 -18.02
C ASN A 268 -6.13 -11.47 -16.89
N TYR A 269 -5.67 -12.02 -15.76
CA TYR A 269 -6.50 -12.23 -14.60
C TYR A 269 -7.11 -10.91 -14.08
N TYR A 270 -6.27 -9.92 -13.82
CA TYR A 270 -6.75 -8.62 -13.30
C TYR A 270 -7.55 -7.84 -14.33
N ASN A 271 -7.18 -7.90 -15.60
CA ASN A 271 -7.93 -7.26 -16.68
C ASN A 271 -9.33 -7.87 -16.87
N LYS A 272 -9.50 -9.17 -16.59
CA LYS A 272 -10.80 -9.84 -16.66
C LYS A 272 -11.73 -9.47 -15.50
N ILE A 273 -11.19 -9.26 -14.32
CA ILE A 273 -11.98 -8.96 -13.11
C ILE A 273 -12.05 -7.47 -12.78
N LYS A 274 -11.38 -6.60 -13.54
CA LYS A 274 -11.46 -5.16 -13.31
C LYS A 274 -12.90 -4.67 -13.46
N SER A 275 -13.27 -3.70 -12.65
CA SER A 275 -14.55 -3.03 -12.77
C SER A 275 -14.60 -2.24 -14.08
N THR A 276 -15.68 -2.35 -14.82
CA THR A 276 -16.01 -1.42 -15.89
C THR A 276 -16.74 -0.25 -15.26
N ASP A 277 -16.23 0.96 -15.51
CA ASP A 277 -16.90 2.21 -15.09
C ASP A 277 -18.27 2.34 -15.72
#